data_ec9b449d02514547283459778b105943
#
_entry.id   ec9b449d02514547283459778b105943
#
_cell.length_a   1.000
_cell.length_b   1.000
_cell.length_c   1.000
_cell.angle_alpha   90.00
_cell.angle_beta   90.00
_cell.angle_gamma   90.00
#
_symmetry.space_group_name_H-M   'P 1'
#
loop_
_entity.id
_entity.type
_entity.pdbx_description
1 polymer ?
#
loop_
_entity_poly.entity_id
_entity_poly.type
_entity_poly.pdbx_seq_one_letter_code
_entity_poly.pdbx_strand_id
1 'polypeptide(L)'
;MPPIVLPAIVYVSTVFAAAFALGTLRVLLVAPRLGELAAVTLEVPVVLGLSWLVAGRVLRCWPLPRPGQRLAMGGLAFALLMLAETILGIALFGRSLAGILATVATLPGLVGLAGQIGFALVPALRGQPSG
;
A
#
# COMPACT_ATOMS: atom_id res chain seq x y z
N MET A 1 -10.93 -15.79 -14.82
CA MET A 1 -10.17 -15.04 -13.81
C MET A 1 -11.10 -14.64 -12.68
N PRO A 2 -10.69 -14.81 -11.42
CA PRO A 2 -11.55 -14.39 -10.30
C PRO A 2 -11.90 -12.91 -10.40
N PRO A 3 -13.09 -12.49 -9.93
CA PRO A 3 -13.53 -11.10 -10.05
C PRO A 3 -12.70 -10.11 -9.23
N ILE A 4 -11.90 -10.59 -8.28
CA ILE A 4 -11.06 -9.74 -7.44
C ILE A 4 -9.73 -9.35 -8.10
N VAL A 5 -9.29 -10.07 -9.14
CA VAL A 5 -7.92 -9.93 -9.68
C VAL A 5 -7.73 -8.56 -10.34
N LEU A 6 -8.60 -8.19 -11.28
CA LEU A 6 -8.46 -6.91 -11.97
C LEU A 6 -8.62 -5.71 -11.02
N PRO A 7 -9.63 -5.67 -10.13
CA PRO A 7 -9.71 -4.60 -9.14
C PRO A 7 -8.48 -4.50 -8.25
N ALA A 8 -7.92 -5.65 -7.81
CA ALA A 8 -6.72 -5.65 -6.98
C ALA A 8 -5.52 -5.08 -7.72
N ILE A 9 -5.33 -5.45 -8.98
CA ILE A 9 -4.22 -4.96 -9.81
C ILE A 9 -4.34 -3.43 -10.00
N VAL A 10 -5.52 -2.94 -10.33
CA VAL A 10 -5.74 -1.50 -10.53
C VAL A 10 -5.54 -0.74 -9.23
N TYR A 11 -6.08 -1.27 -8.13
CA TYR A 11 -5.95 -0.66 -6.81
C TYR A 11 -4.48 -0.54 -6.39
N VAL A 12 -3.74 -1.66 -6.41
CA VAL A 12 -2.34 -1.66 -5.97
C VAL A 12 -1.46 -0.84 -6.91
N SER A 13 -1.69 -0.90 -8.21
CA SER A 13 -0.89 -0.15 -9.19
C SER A 13 -1.04 1.35 -8.99
N THR A 14 -2.26 1.82 -8.78
CA THR A 14 -2.54 3.25 -8.59
C THR A 14 -1.98 3.74 -7.25
N VAL A 15 -2.24 3.03 -6.17
CA VAL A 15 -1.74 3.41 -4.85
C VAL A 15 -0.22 3.31 -4.78
N PHE A 16 0.35 2.25 -5.36
CA PHE A 16 1.81 2.07 -5.37
C PHE A 16 2.51 3.19 -6.13
N ALA A 17 1.99 3.60 -7.29
CA ALA A 17 2.59 4.70 -8.05
C ALA A 17 2.60 6.00 -7.23
N ALA A 18 1.49 6.32 -6.57
CA ALA A 18 1.39 7.48 -5.72
C ALA A 18 2.28 7.35 -4.47
N ALA A 19 2.29 6.18 -3.85
CA ALA A 19 3.12 5.91 -2.67
C ALA A 19 4.60 5.96 -3.02
N PHE A 20 4.99 5.51 -4.21
CA PHE A 20 6.37 5.61 -4.67
C PHE A 20 6.81 7.07 -4.80
N ALA A 21 5.95 7.92 -5.37
CA ALA A 21 6.22 9.36 -5.45
C ALA A 21 6.33 9.98 -4.05
N LEU A 22 5.40 9.65 -3.15
CA LEU A 22 5.43 10.14 -1.78
C LEU A 22 6.67 9.64 -1.03
N GLY A 23 7.05 8.39 -1.21
CA GLY A 23 8.25 7.81 -0.62
C GLY A 23 9.52 8.50 -1.10
N THR A 24 9.57 8.87 -2.38
CA THR A 24 10.68 9.63 -2.93
C THR A 24 10.79 11.01 -2.26
N LEU A 25 9.66 11.72 -2.12
CA LEU A 25 9.63 12.99 -1.41
C LEU A 25 10.04 12.81 0.05
N ARG A 26 9.58 11.75 0.71
CA ARG A 26 9.97 11.44 2.08
C ARG A 26 11.48 11.29 2.22
N VAL A 27 12.09 10.49 1.36
CA VAL A 27 13.54 10.22 1.43
C VAL A 27 14.34 11.49 1.13
N LEU A 28 13.93 12.27 0.15
CA LEU A 28 14.70 13.43 -0.30
C LEU A 28 14.48 14.70 0.55
N LEU A 29 13.26 14.92 1.04
CA LEU A 29 12.90 16.19 1.66
C LEU A 29 12.48 16.09 3.12
N VAL A 30 11.72 15.06 3.48
CA VAL A 30 11.08 14.98 4.80
C VAL A 30 11.97 14.30 5.82
N ALA A 31 12.49 13.12 5.51
CA ALA A 31 13.32 12.35 6.44
C ALA A 31 14.61 13.09 6.85
N PRO A 32 15.32 13.79 5.93
CA PRO A 32 16.50 14.55 6.34
C PRO A 32 16.24 15.67 7.34
N ARG A 33 15.00 16.17 7.40
CA ARG A 33 14.62 17.28 8.28
C ARG A 33 13.92 16.82 9.55
N LEU A 34 13.05 15.82 9.45
CA LEU A 34 12.19 15.36 10.55
C LEU A 34 12.57 14.02 11.13
N GLY A 35 13.45 13.26 10.45
CA GLY A 35 13.80 11.89 10.82
C GLY A 35 12.87 10.88 10.16
N GLU A 36 13.34 9.65 10.07
CA GLU A 36 12.63 8.58 9.34
C GLU A 36 11.30 8.23 9.99
N LEU A 37 11.25 8.12 11.32
CA LEU A 37 10.01 7.75 12.03
C LEU A 37 8.91 8.79 11.83
N ALA A 38 9.25 10.09 11.99
CA ALA A 38 8.27 11.16 11.79
C ALA A 38 7.80 11.20 10.34
N ALA A 39 8.73 11.02 9.39
CA ALA A 39 8.43 11.03 7.97
C ALA A 39 7.46 9.91 7.57
N VAL A 40 7.72 8.68 8.02
CA VAL A 40 6.84 7.53 7.74
C VAL A 40 5.48 7.72 8.42
N THR A 41 5.47 8.22 9.65
CA THR A 41 4.23 8.47 10.40
C THR A 41 3.35 9.50 9.70
N LEU A 42 3.93 10.51 9.07
CA LEU A 42 3.20 11.50 8.28
C LEU A 42 2.70 10.92 6.96
N GLU A 43 3.47 10.02 6.34
CA GLU A 43 3.12 9.41 5.07
C GLU A 43 1.95 8.43 5.18
N VAL A 44 1.89 7.64 6.25
CA VAL A 44 0.90 6.57 6.41
C VAL A 44 -0.55 7.09 6.31
N PRO A 45 -0.96 8.15 7.04
CA PRO A 45 -2.34 8.67 6.89
C PRO A 45 -2.65 9.15 5.47
N VAL A 46 -1.67 9.72 4.78
CA VAL A 46 -1.85 10.21 3.41
C VAL A 46 -2.09 9.04 2.47
N VAL A 47 -1.29 8.00 2.58
CA VAL A 47 -1.45 6.79 1.75
C VAL A 47 -2.77 6.08 2.05
N LEU A 48 -3.17 6.00 3.33
CA LEU A 48 -4.44 5.38 3.70
C LEU A 48 -5.64 6.19 3.17
N GLY A 49 -5.59 7.51 3.27
CA GLY A 49 -6.63 8.37 2.69
C GLY A 49 -6.72 8.20 1.18
N LEU A 50 -5.58 8.17 0.50
CA LEU A 50 -5.52 7.92 -0.94
C LEU A 50 -6.07 6.53 -1.27
N SER A 51 -5.70 5.52 -0.50
CA SER A 51 -6.19 4.15 -0.67
C SER A 51 -7.70 4.08 -0.55
N TRP A 52 -8.28 4.83 0.39
CA TRP A 52 -9.73 4.91 0.56
C TRP A 52 -10.41 5.47 -0.70
N LEU A 53 -9.87 6.55 -1.25
CA LEU A 53 -10.42 7.17 -2.46
C LEU A 53 -10.26 6.26 -3.68
N VAL A 54 -9.09 5.67 -3.85
CA VAL A 54 -8.81 4.77 -4.98
C VAL A 54 -9.69 3.52 -4.89
N ALA A 55 -9.81 2.91 -3.71
CA ALA A 55 -10.67 1.75 -3.52
C ALA A 55 -12.14 2.06 -3.88
N GLY A 56 -12.61 3.24 -3.52
CA GLY A 56 -13.96 3.67 -3.88
C GLY A 56 -14.17 3.73 -5.40
N ARG A 57 -13.22 4.30 -6.11
CA ARG A 57 -13.26 4.36 -7.57
C ARG A 57 -13.20 2.99 -8.21
N VAL A 58 -12.28 2.16 -7.75
CA VAL A 58 -12.09 0.81 -8.26
C VAL A 58 -13.36 -0.01 -8.05
N LEU A 59 -13.95 0.05 -6.86
CA LEU A 59 -15.15 -0.72 -6.54
C LEU A 59 -16.40 -0.22 -7.30
N ARG A 60 -16.42 1.03 -7.75
CA ARG A 60 -17.47 1.50 -8.65
C ARG A 60 -17.34 0.91 -10.05
N CYS A 61 -16.11 0.76 -10.53
CA CYS A 61 -15.85 0.20 -11.86
C CYS A 61 -15.97 -1.33 -11.87
N TRP A 62 -15.57 -1.98 -10.77
CA TRP A 62 -15.61 -3.43 -10.61
C TRP A 62 -16.26 -3.78 -9.28
N PRO A 63 -17.61 -3.77 -9.20
CA PRO A 63 -18.31 -3.99 -7.94
C PRO A 63 -18.01 -5.33 -7.29
N LEU A 64 -17.78 -5.31 -5.98
CA LEU A 64 -17.58 -6.50 -5.16
C LEU A 64 -18.50 -6.38 -3.93
N PRO A 65 -19.78 -6.80 -4.07
CA PRO A 65 -20.76 -6.56 -3.02
C PRO A 65 -20.53 -7.37 -1.75
N ARG A 66 -19.82 -8.49 -1.84
CA ARG A 66 -19.56 -9.33 -0.67
C ARG A 66 -18.33 -8.85 0.09
N PRO A 67 -18.41 -8.69 1.43
CA PRO A 67 -17.25 -8.26 2.21
C PRO A 67 -16.02 -9.17 2.05
N GLY A 68 -16.24 -10.49 1.93
CA GLY A 68 -15.14 -11.43 1.70
C GLY A 68 -14.41 -11.20 0.39
N GLN A 69 -15.12 -10.77 -0.65
CA GLN A 69 -14.50 -10.42 -1.94
C GLN A 69 -13.61 -9.18 -1.81
N ARG A 70 -14.08 -8.15 -1.08
CA ARG A 70 -13.29 -6.95 -0.86
C ARG A 70 -12.06 -7.23 0.00
N LEU A 71 -12.21 -8.10 0.99
CA LEU A 71 -11.08 -8.53 1.82
C LEU A 71 -10.06 -9.32 0.98
N ALA A 72 -10.54 -10.21 0.11
CA ALA A 72 -9.66 -10.95 -0.80
C ALA A 72 -8.96 -10.01 -1.80
N MET A 73 -9.65 -9.00 -2.31
CA MET A 73 -9.07 -7.96 -3.16
C MET A 73 -7.93 -7.25 -2.44
N GLY A 74 -8.17 -6.81 -1.21
CA GLY A 74 -7.17 -6.14 -0.39
C GLY A 74 -5.98 -7.04 -0.06
N GLY A 75 -6.23 -8.29 0.27
CA GLY A 75 -5.19 -9.29 0.52
C GLY A 75 -4.31 -9.55 -0.70
N LEU A 76 -4.91 -9.70 -1.86
CA LEU A 76 -4.17 -9.87 -3.11
C LEU A 76 -3.36 -8.62 -3.43
N ALA A 77 -3.96 -7.43 -3.26
CA ALA A 77 -3.25 -6.16 -3.47
C ALA A 77 -2.05 -6.04 -2.51
N PHE A 78 -2.21 -6.45 -1.26
CA PHE A 78 -1.13 -6.45 -0.28
C PHE A 78 0.00 -7.39 -0.72
N ALA A 79 -0.32 -8.60 -1.17
CA ALA A 79 0.68 -9.56 -1.64
C ALA A 79 1.44 -9.00 -2.85
N LEU A 80 0.73 -8.37 -3.79
CA LEU A 80 1.35 -7.74 -4.96
C LEU A 80 2.22 -6.54 -4.54
N LEU A 81 1.79 -5.77 -3.55
CA LEU A 81 2.57 -4.66 -3.02
C LEU A 81 3.88 -5.15 -2.39
N MET A 82 3.81 -6.19 -1.57
CA MET A 82 4.99 -6.76 -0.95
C MET A 82 5.97 -7.30 -1.99
N LEU A 83 5.44 -7.98 -3.00
CA LEU A 83 6.25 -8.50 -4.10
C LEU A 83 6.93 -7.37 -4.87
N ALA A 84 6.17 -6.33 -5.24
CA ALA A 84 6.71 -5.19 -5.97
C ALA A 84 7.80 -4.46 -5.18
N GLU A 85 7.58 -4.22 -3.89
CA GLU A 85 8.56 -3.55 -3.03
C GLU A 85 9.83 -4.38 -2.88
N THR A 86 9.70 -5.70 -2.72
CA THR A 86 10.84 -6.60 -2.59
C THR A 86 11.65 -6.62 -3.88
N ILE A 87 10.98 -6.76 -5.02
CA ILE A 87 11.66 -6.77 -6.33
C ILE A 87 12.38 -5.44 -6.57
N LEU A 88 11.72 -4.31 -6.32
CA LEU A 88 12.34 -3.00 -6.50
C LEU A 88 13.49 -2.78 -5.54
N GLY A 89 13.36 -3.22 -4.28
CA GLY A 89 14.42 -3.13 -3.30
C GLY A 89 15.68 -3.87 -3.74
N ILE A 90 15.52 -5.08 -4.27
CA ILE A 90 16.64 -5.89 -4.75
C ILE A 90 17.19 -5.35 -6.07
N ALA A 91 16.31 -5.10 -7.05
CA ALA A 91 16.72 -4.79 -8.42
C ALA A 91 17.23 -3.36 -8.59
N LEU A 92 16.56 -2.36 -7.97
CA LEU A 92 16.90 -0.94 -8.15
C LEU A 92 17.78 -0.38 -7.04
N PHE A 93 17.63 -0.85 -5.81
CA PHE A 93 18.35 -0.31 -4.66
C PHE A 93 19.44 -1.24 -4.14
N GLY A 94 19.65 -2.38 -4.77
CA GLY A 94 20.71 -3.32 -4.42
C GLY A 94 20.59 -3.92 -3.02
N ARG A 95 19.39 -3.91 -2.43
CA ARG A 95 19.17 -4.44 -1.10
C ARG A 95 19.16 -5.96 -1.12
N SER A 96 19.63 -6.59 -0.03
CA SER A 96 19.47 -8.03 0.17
C SER A 96 18.11 -8.31 0.81
N LEU A 97 17.63 -9.55 0.66
CA LEU A 97 16.41 -9.97 1.35
C LEU A 97 16.57 -9.84 2.87
N ALA A 98 17.72 -10.21 3.40
CA ALA A 98 18.01 -10.07 4.83
C ALA A 98 17.97 -8.60 5.27
N GLY A 99 18.49 -7.68 4.46
CA GLY A 99 18.45 -6.24 4.73
C GLY A 99 17.03 -5.68 4.72
N ILE A 100 16.19 -6.14 3.79
CA ILE A 100 14.78 -5.74 3.73
C ILE A 100 14.05 -6.21 4.99
N LEU A 101 14.23 -7.46 5.40
CA LEU A 101 13.61 -8.01 6.60
C LEU A 101 14.10 -7.28 7.86
N ALA A 102 15.38 -6.95 7.94
CA ALA A 102 15.93 -6.19 9.06
C ALA A 102 15.30 -4.79 9.15
N THR A 103 15.06 -4.13 8.01
CA THR A 103 14.43 -2.81 7.97
C THR A 103 12.98 -2.86 8.48
N VAL A 104 12.24 -3.90 8.11
CA VAL A 104 10.86 -4.09 8.59
C VAL A 104 10.80 -4.22 10.12
N ALA A 105 11.84 -4.79 10.73
CA ALA A 105 11.90 -4.95 12.18
C ALA A 105 12.20 -3.65 12.93
N THR A 106 12.60 -2.56 12.25
CA THR A 106 12.78 -1.25 12.87
C THR A 106 11.44 -0.58 13.17
N LEU A 107 11.44 0.40 14.07
CA LEU A 107 10.20 1.12 14.39
C LEU A 107 9.59 1.82 13.17
N PRO A 108 10.34 2.57 12.34
CA PRO A 108 9.78 3.12 11.10
C PRO A 108 9.24 2.05 10.17
N GLY A 109 9.93 0.91 10.05
CA GLY A 109 9.48 -0.21 9.23
C GLY A 109 8.18 -0.82 9.73
N LEU A 110 8.00 -0.94 11.05
CA LEU A 110 6.77 -1.46 11.64
C LEU A 110 5.60 -0.50 11.43
N VAL A 111 5.83 0.81 11.53
CA VAL A 111 4.79 1.81 11.22
C VAL A 111 4.38 1.72 9.76
N GLY A 112 5.35 1.59 8.85
CA GLY A 112 5.07 1.39 7.42
C GLY A 112 4.27 0.12 7.16
N LEU A 113 4.64 -0.99 7.81
CA LEU A 113 3.91 -2.25 7.69
C LEU A 113 2.48 -2.13 8.20
N ALA A 114 2.27 -1.43 9.33
CA ALA A 114 0.93 -1.18 9.84
C ALA A 114 0.08 -0.41 8.81
N GLY A 115 0.67 0.58 8.14
CA GLY A 115 0.02 1.30 7.05
C GLY A 115 -0.33 0.39 5.87
N GLN A 116 0.56 -0.54 5.52
CA GLN A 116 0.32 -1.49 4.44
C GLN A 116 -0.79 -2.48 4.79
N ILE A 117 -0.86 -2.92 6.04
CA ILE A 117 -1.99 -3.74 6.53
C ILE A 117 -3.28 -2.95 6.44
N GLY A 118 -3.26 -1.67 6.82
CA GLY A 118 -4.40 -0.76 6.64
C GLY A 118 -4.84 -0.67 5.19
N PHE A 119 -3.89 -0.52 4.27
CA PHE A 119 -4.14 -0.53 2.83
C PHE A 119 -4.88 -1.81 2.40
N ALA A 120 -4.46 -2.97 2.91
CA ALA A 120 -5.10 -4.25 2.61
C ALA A 120 -6.54 -4.31 3.13
N LEU A 121 -6.82 -3.68 4.26
CA LEU A 121 -8.14 -3.70 4.90
C LEU A 121 -9.10 -2.65 4.33
N VAL A 122 -8.59 -1.63 3.67
CA VAL A 122 -9.41 -0.50 3.18
C VAL A 122 -10.58 -0.95 2.31
N PRO A 123 -10.42 -1.85 1.31
CA PRO A 123 -11.58 -2.25 0.50
C PRO A 123 -12.71 -2.86 1.33
N ALA A 124 -12.38 -3.67 2.34
CA ALA A 124 -13.37 -4.28 3.21
C ALA A 124 -14.02 -3.26 4.15
N LEU A 125 -13.21 -2.38 4.76
CA LEU A 125 -13.68 -1.40 5.72
C LEU A 125 -14.53 -0.29 5.07
N ARG A 126 -14.12 0.15 3.90
CA ARG A 126 -14.84 1.20 3.18
C ARG A 126 -16.19 0.70 2.64
N GLY A 127 -16.25 -0.58 2.28
CA GLY A 127 -17.45 -1.18 1.70
C GLY A 127 -17.67 -0.83 0.24
N GLN A 128 -18.68 -1.46 -0.36
CA GLN A 128 -19.06 -1.19 -1.74
C GLN A 128 -19.78 0.16 -1.81
N PRO A 129 -19.29 1.11 -2.63
CA PRO A 129 -19.98 2.39 -2.80
C PRO A 129 -21.36 2.20 -3.39
N SER A 130 -22.33 3.01 -2.94
CA SER A 130 -23.66 3.04 -3.49
C SER A 130 -23.69 3.85 -4.79
N GLY A 131 -24.45 3.36 -5.75
CA GLY A 131 -24.62 4.01 -7.05
C GLY A 131 -23.66 3.61 -8.11
#